data_1b6502108a60a67c83fc22f4cf10bc2a
#
_entry.id   1b6502108a60a67c83fc22f4cf10bc2a
#
_cell.length_a   1.000
_cell.length_b   1.000
_cell.length_c   1.000
_cell.angle_alpha   90.00
_cell.angle_beta   90.00
_cell.angle_gamma   90.00
#
_symmetry.space_group_name_H-M   'P 1'
#
loop_
_entity.id
_entity.type
_entity.pdbx_description
1 polymer ?
#
loop_
_entity_poly.entity_id
_entity_poly.type
_entity_poly.pdbx_seq_one_letter_code
_entity_poly.pdbx_strand_id
1 'polypeptide(L)'
;MSSAVAMSSAVAVGSVAHRRTWPVPHAFTYRTGWMLIDTREAQGVLDRGWWCGFRRPAVVRFHRHDFLAGVDELDTAVRDRVQAELGERPQGAIQVLTNLRMAGHSFNPVSFYFCRDAAGDVRHIIAEITNTPWGERFAYVLGGAADVRDQRFDFPKRFHVSPFHSMAQRYSWRFRFSRTTVAIHMINHQQVEGIERQIFDAALAVSLAPMTPARLLRHVLAWPFMTMRVLCGIYIQAFRLKLKRVPFFNHAPVPVHAQ
;
A
#
# COMPACT_ATOMS: atom_id res chain seq x y z
N MET A 1 -11.19 25.71 -17.48
CA MET A 1 -10.98 24.34 -16.98
C MET A 1 -9.86 24.41 -15.94
N SER A 2 -10.22 24.40 -14.64
CA SER A 2 -9.26 24.59 -13.55
C SER A 2 -8.36 23.37 -13.45
N SER A 3 -7.08 23.53 -13.76
CA SER A 3 -6.04 22.54 -13.50
C SER A 3 -6.10 22.15 -12.02
N ALA A 4 -6.46 20.91 -11.74
CA ALA A 4 -6.46 20.38 -10.39
C ALA A 4 -5.02 20.27 -9.93
N VAL A 5 -4.53 21.27 -9.19
CA VAL A 5 -3.24 21.14 -8.49
C VAL A 5 -3.32 19.87 -7.64
N ALA A 6 -2.58 18.86 -8.05
CA ALA A 6 -2.49 17.61 -7.31
C ALA A 6 -1.98 17.94 -5.89
N MET A 7 -2.67 17.44 -4.86
CA MET A 7 -2.23 17.59 -3.48
C MET A 7 -0.85 16.95 -3.35
N SER A 8 0.17 17.72 -2.95
CA SER A 8 1.54 17.24 -2.86
C SER A 8 1.70 16.16 -1.78
N SER A 9 2.05 16.50 -0.57
CA SER A 9 2.07 15.57 0.56
C SER A 9 0.85 15.78 1.47
N ALA A 10 0.29 14.69 2.02
CA ALA A 10 -0.92 14.72 2.85
C ALA A 10 -0.84 13.73 4.01
N VAL A 11 -1.51 14.05 5.11
CA VAL A 11 -1.92 13.06 6.10
C VAL A 11 -3.21 12.40 5.60
N ALA A 12 -3.32 11.08 5.77
CA ALA A 12 -4.42 10.29 5.29
C ALA A 12 -5.07 9.53 6.45
N VAL A 13 -6.36 9.71 6.66
CA VAL A 13 -7.09 9.04 7.74
C VAL A 13 -8.33 8.37 7.19
N GLY A 14 -8.57 7.15 7.65
CA GLY A 14 -9.71 6.39 7.16
C GLY A 14 -9.88 5.04 7.81
N SER A 15 -10.25 4.05 7.03
CA SER A 15 -10.46 2.69 7.49
C SER A 15 -9.92 1.66 6.50
N VAL A 16 -9.48 0.54 7.04
CA VAL A 16 -9.20 -0.69 6.32
C VAL A 16 -10.19 -1.75 6.75
N ALA A 17 -10.82 -2.41 5.79
CA ALA A 17 -11.75 -3.50 6.01
C ALA A 17 -11.27 -4.75 5.28
N HIS A 18 -11.44 -5.91 5.91
CA HIS A 18 -11.17 -7.20 5.31
C HIS A 18 -12.40 -8.07 5.49
N ARG A 19 -12.79 -8.77 4.44
CA ARG A 19 -13.90 -9.71 4.46
C ARG A 19 -13.55 -10.97 3.71
N ARG A 20 -13.49 -12.07 4.44
CA ARG A 20 -13.42 -13.42 3.90
C ARG A 20 -14.83 -14.00 3.82
N THR A 21 -15.17 -14.57 2.68
CA THR A 21 -16.47 -15.23 2.47
C THR A 21 -16.36 -16.74 2.42
N TRP A 22 -15.18 -17.26 2.03
CA TRP A 22 -14.93 -18.70 1.90
C TRP A 22 -13.49 -19.06 2.34
N PRO A 23 -13.23 -20.26 2.88
CA PRO A 23 -14.19 -21.32 3.26
C PRO A 23 -14.97 -21.01 4.55
N VAL A 24 -14.42 -20.14 5.39
CA VAL A 24 -15.04 -19.74 6.67
C VAL A 24 -15.18 -18.24 6.69
N PRO A 25 -16.39 -17.69 6.89
CA PRO A 25 -16.62 -16.26 6.96
C PRO A 25 -15.85 -15.61 8.12
N HIS A 26 -15.16 -14.49 7.80
CA HIS A 26 -14.43 -13.69 8.77
C HIS A 26 -14.27 -12.27 8.28
N ALA A 27 -14.73 -11.29 9.05
CA ALA A 27 -14.63 -9.89 8.68
C ALA A 27 -14.16 -9.05 9.86
N PHE A 28 -13.45 -7.96 9.54
CA PHE A 28 -13.06 -6.95 10.51
C PHE A 28 -12.81 -5.62 9.82
N THR A 29 -12.92 -4.54 10.59
CA THR A 29 -12.62 -3.19 10.14
C THR A 29 -11.83 -2.47 11.21
N TYR A 30 -10.78 -1.74 10.80
CA TYR A 30 -9.98 -0.90 11.68
C TYR A 30 -9.89 0.52 11.13
N ARG A 31 -9.95 1.50 12.03
CA ARG A 31 -9.50 2.87 11.69
C ARG A 31 -7.99 2.89 11.55
N THR A 32 -7.50 3.64 10.59
CA THR A 32 -6.08 3.69 10.24
C THR A 32 -5.65 5.09 9.86
N GLY A 33 -4.41 5.41 10.19
CA GLY A 33 -3.72 6.60 9.71
C GLY A 33 -2.61 6.21 8.76
N TRP A 34 -2.47 6.93 7.65
CA TRP A 34 -1.45 6.77 6.62
C TRP A 34 -0.87 8.14 6.27
N MET A 35 0.21 8.15 5.53
CA MET A 35 0.79 9.35 4.94
C MET A 35 0.90 9.18 3.43
N LEU A 36 0.46 10.20 2.69
CA LEU A 36 0.75 10.33 1.26
C LEU A 36 1.93 11.29 1.14
N ILE A 37 3.06 10.83 0.63
CA ILE A 37 4.31 11.59 0.58
C ILE A 37 4.72 11.74 -0.88
N ASP A 38 4.84 12.97 -1.35
CA ASP A 38 5.49 13.28 -2.63
C ASP A 38 7.01 13.10 -2.45
N THR A 39 7.62 12.25 -3.27
CA THR A 39 9.04 11.89 -3.14
C THR A 39 9.97 13.09 -3.28
N ARG A 40 9.58 14.12 -4.06
CA ARG A 40 10.37 15.33 -4.30
C ARG A 40 10.32 16.31 -3.14
N GLU A 41 9.22 16.30 -2.36
CA GLU A 41 9.01 17.21 -1.24
C GLU A 41 9.30 16.56 0.11
N ALA A 42 9.53 15.25 0.14
CA ALA A 42 9.62 14.45 1.36
C ALA A 42 10.60 15.04 2.39
N GLN A 43 11.78 15.49 1.97
CA GLN A 43 12.77 16.11 2.84
C GLN A 43 12.24 17.43 3.44
N GLY A 44 11.74 18.34 2.61
CA GLY A 44 11.25 19.64 3.06
C GLY A 44 10.04 19.55 3.98
N VAL A 45 9.24 18.50 3.87
CA VAL A 45 8.06 18.28 4.71
C VAL A 45 8.42 17.59 6.03
N LEU A 46 9.30 16.59 5.99
CA LEU A 46 9.62 15.77 7.17
C LEU A 46 10.71 16.36 8.06
N ASP A 47 11.66 17.14 7.53
CA ASP A 47 12.74 17.73 8.33
C ASP A 47 12.37 19.03 9.05
N ARG A 48 11.07 19.36 9.17
CA ARG A 48 10.58 20.58 9.83
C ARG A 48 10.57 20.53 11.37
N GLY A 49 10.79 19.37 11.97
CA GLY A 49 10.80 19.19 13.41
C GLY A 49 11.83 18.18 13.87
N TRP A 50 12.36 18.30 15.09
CA TRP A 50 13.35 17.35 15.65
C TRP A 50 12.82 15.92 15.77
N TRP A 51 11.51 15.76 15.92
CA TRP A 51 10.80 14.48 16.11
C TRP A 51 10.50 13.73 14.81
N CYS A 52 10.61 14.41 13.65
CA CYS A 52 10.40 13.83 12.33
C CYS A 52 11.64 14.07 11.45
N GLY A 53 12.04 13.09 10.63
CA GLY A 53 13.24 13.20 9.82
C GLY A 53 13.18 12.41 8.53
N PHE A 54 13.76 12.97 7.47
CA PHE A 54 13.91 12.31 6.18
C PHE A 54 15.17 11.41 6.15
N ARG A 55 16.34 11.97 6.43
CA ARG A 55 17.61 11.21 6.47
C ARG A 55 18.23 11.11 7.86
N ARG A 56 17.87 12.00 8.77
CA ARG A 56 18.40 12.06 10.14
C ARG A 56 17.64 11.12 11.09
N PRO A 57 18.24 10.66 12.17
CA PRO A 57 17.55 9.95 13.24
C PRO A 57 16.42 10.83 13.82
N ALA A 58 15.24 10.24 13.96
CA ALA A 58 14.07 10.90 14.53
C ALA A 58 13.06 9.85 15.02
N VAL A 59 12.07 10.26 15.83
CA VAL A 59 11.00 9.38 16.30
C VAL A 59 10.16 8.86 15.15
N VAL A 60 9.81 9.74 14.20
CA VAL A 60 9.17 9.37 12.92
C VAL A 60 10.19 9.61 11.81
N ARG A 61 10.46 8.58 11.03
CA ARG A 61 11.54 8.64 10.04
C ARG A 61 11.12 8.02 8.70
N PHE A 62 11.42 8.75 7.62
CA PHE A 62 11.50 8.16 6.30
C PHE A 62 12.85 7.43 6.20
N HIS A 63 12.82 6.11 6.01
CA HIS A 63 14.04 5.33 5.85
C HIS A 63 14.00 4.62 4.51
N ARG A 64 14.93 4.94 3.61
CA ARG A 64 14.94 4.50 2.22
C ARG A 64 14.74 2.99 2.05
N HIS A 65 15.38 2.18 2.86
CA HIS A 65 15.31 0.72 2.77
C HIS A 65 13.95 0.11 3.21
N ASP A 66 13.04 0.91 3.76
CA ASP A 66 11.68 0.46 4.08
C ASP A 66 10.78 0.39 2.84
N PHE A 67 11.24 0.93 1.71
CA PHE A 67 10.49 1.11 0.47
C PHE A 67 11.12 0.34 -0.69
N LEU A 68 10.45 0.38 -1.84
CA LEU A 68 10.80 -0.32 -3.07
C LEU A 68 12.32 -0.41 -3.28
N ALA A 69 12.82 -1.64 -3.47
CA ALA A 69 14.24 -1.88 -3.72
C ALA A 69 14.70 -1.17 -5.01
N GLY A 70 15.99 -0.91 -5.12
CA GLY A 70 16.61 -0.22 -6.24
C GLY A 70 17.62 0.81 -5.77
N VAL A 71 17.87 1.83 -6.60
CA VAL A 71 18.82 2.91 -6.33
C VAL A 71 18.44 3.74 -5.08
N ASP A 72 19.40 4.49 -4.54
CA ASP A 72 19.23 5.25 -3.30
C ASP A 72 18.11 6.28 -3.34
N GLU A 73 17.80 6.84 -4.51
CA GLU A 73 16.71 7.76 -4.68
C GLU A 73 15.41 7.02 -5.00
N LEU A 74 14.40 7.13 -4.13
CA LEU A 74 13.14 6.41 -4.28
C LEU A 74 12.37 6.83 -5.54
N ASP A 75 12.39 8.11 -5.91
CA ASP A 75 11.75 8.61 -7.13
C ASP A 75 12.29 7.89 -8.36
N THR A 76 13.61 7.79 -8.47
CA THR A 76 14.30 7.09 -9.55
C THR A 76 13.99 5.58 -9.54
N ALA A 77 14.06 4.93 -8.38
CA ALA A 77 13.76 3.49 -8.26
C ALA A 77 12.33 3.14 -8.72
N VAL A 78 11.35 3.99 -8.40
CA VAL A 78 9.95 3.81 -8.83
C VAL A 78 9.83 3.98 -10.34
N ARG A 79 10.47 5.00 -10.94
CA ARG A 79 10.45 5.23 -12.40
C ARG A 79 11.10 4.09 -13.16
N ASP A 80 12.26 3.63 -12.68
CA ASP A 80 12.99 2.52 -13.30
C ASP A 80 12.16 1.23 -13.24
N ARG A 81 11.48 0.97 -12.13
CA ARG A 81 10.61 -0.21 -11.99
C ARG A 81 9.42 -0.17 -12.95
N VAL A 82 8.75 0.98 -13.09
CA VAL A 82 7.64 1.13 -14.05
C VAL A 82 8.16 0.97 -15.48
N GLN A 83 9.29 1.58 -15.82
CA GLN A 83 9.89 1.46 -17.15
C GLN A 83 10.27 0.02 -17.49
N ALA A 84 10.84 -0.71 -16.53
CA ALA A 84 11.23 -2.12 -16.72
C ALA A 84 10.04 -3.04 -16.96
N GLU A 85 8.90 -2.81 -16.28
CA GLU A 85 7.73 -3.69 -16.34
C GLU A 85 6.73 -3.29 -17.44
N LEU A 86 6.58 -1.99 -17.75
CA LEU A 86 5.56 -1.48 -18.66
C LEU A 86 6.13 -0.78 -19.90
N GLY A 87 7.45 -0.58 -19.98
CA GLY A 87 8.10 0.11 -21.11
C GLY A 87 7.96 1.64 -21.08
N GLU A 88 7.24 2.20 -20.13
CA GLU A 88 6.96 3.63 -20.00
C GLU A 88 7.62 4.20 -18.75
N ARG A 89 8.34 5.34 -18.88
CA ARG A 89 8.93 6.04 -17.74
C ARG A 89 8.03 7.17 -17.27
N PRO A 90 7.48 7.13 -16.06
CA PRO A 90 6.64 8.21 -15.52
C PRO A 90 7.39 9.56 -15.51
N GLN A 91 6.72 10.66 -15.87
CA GLN A 91 7.33 11.99 -15.93
C GLN A 91 6.85 12.93 -14.82
N GLY A 92 5.63 12.71 -14.30
CA GLY A 92 5.02 13.54 -13.28
C GLY A 92 5.52 13.23 -11.87
N ALA A 93 4.78 13.69 -10.87
CA ALA A 93 5.06 13.45 -9.46
C ALA A 93 4.87 11.98 -9.08
N ILE A 94 5.71 11.49 -8.17
CA ILE A 94 5.54 10.18 -7.54
C ILE A 94 5.16 10.38 -6.09
N GLN A 95 4.06 9.76 -5.69
CA GLN A 95 3.54 9.84 -4.33
C GLN A 95 3.44 8.45 -3.71
N VAL A 96 3.86 8.33 -2.47
CA VAL A 96 3.82 7.06 -1.72
C VAL A 96 2.78 7.15 -0.61
N LEU A 97 1.76 6.29 -0.67
CA LEU A 97 0.80 6.09 0.40
C LEU A 97 1.29 4.96 1.30
N THR A 98 1.71 5.29 2.51
CA THR A 98 2.43 4.36 3.40
C THR A 98 2.40 4.82 4.86
N ASN A 99 2.97 4.03 5.77
CA ASN A 99 3.37 4.47 7.11
C ASN A 99 4.88 4.61 7.20
N LEU A 100 5.34 5.61 7.94
CA LEU A 100 6.76 5.82 8.19
C LEU A 100 7.25 4.97 9.36
N ARG A 101 8.56 4.74 9.41
CA ARG A 101 9.24 4.16 10.57
C ARG A 101 8.97 5.01 11.80
N MET A 102 8.57 4.37 12.90
CA MET A 102 8.28 5.03 14.17
C MET A 102 9.04 4.35 15.30
N ALA A 103 9.79 5.13 16.08
CA ALA A 103 10.63 4.65 17.17
C ALA A 103 11.51 3.44 16.77
N GLY A 104 12.12 3.49 15.59
CA GLY A 104 12.99 2.43 15.06
C GLY A 104 12.26 1.26 14.41
N HIS A 105 10.93 1.13 14.55
CA HIS A 105 10.15 0.04 13.98
C HIS A 105 9.44 0.45 12.68
N SER A 106 9.55 -0.38 11.64
CA SER A 106 8.85 -0.21 10.37
C SER A 106 8.16 -1.51 9.99
N PHE A 107 6.88 -1.42 9.65
CA PHE A 107 6.13 -2.52 9.05
C PHE A 107 4.95 -1.96 8.24
N ASN A 108 4.95 -2.24 6.94
CA ASN A 108 3.85 -1.92 6.04
C ASN A 108 3.44 -3.21 5.31
N PRO A 109 2.24 -3.75 5.55
CA PRO A 109 1.74 -4.89 4.78
C PRO A 109 1.59 -4.55 3.30
N VAL A 110 1.36 -3.28 2.99
CA VAL A 110 1.36 -2.74 1.63
C VAL A 110 1.78 -1.28 1.64
N SER A 111 2.54 -0.86 0.61
CA SER A 111 2.78 0.54 0.25
C SER A 111 2.36 0.75 -1.20
N PHE A 112 1.65 1.84 -1.48
CA PHE A 112 1.22 2.17 -2.83
C PHE A 112 2.00 3.37 -3.35
N TYR A 113 2.55 3.23 -4.56
CA TYR A 113 3.24 4.30 -5.26
C TYR A 113 2.36 4.75 -6.42
N PHE A 114 1.96 5.99 -6.44
CA PHE A 114 1.14 6.61 -7.46
C PHE A 114 2.01 7.47 -8.36
N CYS A 115 2.18 7.05 -9.60
CA CYS A 115 2.95 7.77 -10.60
C CYS A 115 1.98 8.63 -11.42
N ARG A 116 2.14 9.95 -11.31
CA ARG A 116 1.29 10.91 -12.02
C ARG A 116 1.87 11.29 -13.37
N ASP A 117 1.00 11.72 -14.27
CA ASP A 117 1.39 12.36 -15.53
C ASP A 117 1.55 13.89 -15.35
N ALA A 118 1.84 14.58 -16.45
CA ALA A 118 1.98 16.03 -16.47
C ALA A 118 0.67 16.78 -16.15
N ALA A 119 -0.50 16.14 -16.36
CA ALA A 119 -1.81 16.68 -16.00
C ALA A 119 -2.14 16.47 -14.50
N GLY A 120 -1.33 15.69 -13.79
CA GLY A 120 -1.52 15.37 -12.38
C GLY A 120 -2.41 14.15 -12.15
N ASP A 121 -2.81 13.43 -13.20
CA ASP A 121 -3.59 12.20 -13.09
C ASP A 121 -2.68 10.98 -12.82
N VAL A 122 -3.15 10.03 -12.03
CA VAL A 122 -2.42 8.78 -11.75
C VAL A 122 -2.48 7.88 -12.99
N ARG A 123 -1.32 7.54 -13.56
CA ARG A 123 -1.21 6.67 -14.75
C ARG A 123 -0.69 5.28 -14.41
N HIS A 124 0.26 5.20 -13.48
CA HIS A 124 0.83 3.92 -13.07
C HIS A 124 0.76 3.80 -11.55
N ILE A 125 0.59 2.58 -11.08
CA ILE A 125 0.52 2.26 -9.67
C ILE A 125 1.48 1.12 -9.38
N ILE A 126 2.34 1.27 -8.37
CA ILE A 126 3.04 0.13 -7.79
C ILE A 126 2.38 -0.20 -6.46
N ALA A 127 2.04 -1.46 -6.25
CA ALA A 127 1.62 -1.98 -4.96
C ALA A 127 2.71 -2.92 -4.42
N GLU A 128 3.52 -2.42 -3.51
CA GLU A 128 4.55 -3.20 -2.82
C GLU A 128 3.95 -3.86 -1.59
N ILE A 129 3.90 -5.18 -1.58
CA ILE A 129 3.30 -5.99 -0.52
C ILE A 129 4.40 -6.68 0.26
N THR A 130 4.29 -6.65 1.60
CA THR A 130 5.14 -7.42 2.51
C THR A 130 4.32 -8.56 3.11
N ASN A 131 4.78 -9.79 2.94
CA ASN A 131 4.08 -10.94 3.51
C ASN A 131 4.41 -11.15 5.00
N THR A 132 3.55 -11.88 5.68
CA THR A 132 3.72 -12.23 7.09
C THR A 132 3.50 -13.74 7.25
N PRO A 133 4.40 -14.45 7.97
CA PRO A 133 5.48 -13.95 8.83
C PRO A 133 6.85 -13.79 8.14
N TRP A 134 7.01 -14.08 6.86
CA TRP A 134 8.32 -14.25 6.19
C TRP A 134 9.06 -12.94 5.94
N GLY A 135 8.35 -11.80 5.87
CA GLY A 135 8.95 -10.47 5.65
C GLY A 135 9.44 -10.24 4.21
N GLU A 136 9.07 -11.12 3.28
CA GLU A 136 9.42 -10.96 1.87
C GLU A 136 8.57 -9.86 1.23
N ARG A 137 9.13 -9.18 0.23
CA ARG A 137 8.46 -8.09 -0.50
C ARG A 137 8.27 -8.45 -1.96
N PHE A 138 7.14 -8.03 -2.52
CA PHE A 138 6.82 -8.16 -3.94
C PHE A 138 6.06 -6.93 -4.43
N ALA A 139 6.43 -6.40 -5.59
CA ALA A 139 5.82 -5.23 -6.18
C ALA A 139 5.02 -5.59 -7.43
N TYR A 140 3.69 -5.37 -7.39
CA TYR A 140 2.86 -5.39 -8.58
C TYR A 140 2.91 -4.02 -9.24
N VAL A 141 3.21 -3.98 -10.55
CA VAL A 141 3.22 -2.76 -11.35
C VAL A 141 2.00 -2.77 -12.26
N LEU A 142 1.17 -1.75 -12.16
CA LEU A 142 -0.12 -1.64 -12.82
C LEU A 142 -0.16 -0.35 -13.65
N GLY A 143 -0.67 -0.44 -14.87
CA GLY A 143 -0.80 0.69 -15.78
C GLY A 143 -1.77 0.41 -16.92
N GLY A 144 -2.00 1.41 -17.79
CA GLY A 144 -2.84 1.27 -18.97
C GLY A 144 -4.36 1.30 -18.70
N ALA A 145 -4.81 1.77 -17.52
CA ALA A 145 -6.23 1.93 -17.26
C ALA A 145 -6.84 3.03 -18.12
N ALA A 146 -8.02 2.78 -18.69
CA ALA A 146 -8.73 3.74 -19.55
C ALA A 146 -9.23 4.96 -18.78
N ASP A 147 -9.71 4.78 -17.55
CA ASP A 147 -10.16 5.86 -16.67
C ASP A 147 -9.13 6.10 -15.56
N VAL A 148 -8.55 7.30 -15.53
CA VAL A 148 -7.52 7.69 -14.53
C VAL A 148 -8.10 7.91 -13.13
N ARG A 149 -9.41 8.09 -12.99
CA ARG A 149 -10.07 8.31 -11.69
C ARG A 149 -10.68 7.05 -11.10
N ASP A 150 -11.02 6.06 -11.94
CA ASP A 150 -11.58 4.76 -11.55
C ASP A 150 -10.86 3.64 -12.31
N GLN A 151 -9.69 3.28 -11.82
CA GLN A 151 -8.82 2.30 -12.47
C GLN A 151 -9.14 0.89 -11.99
N ARG A 152 -9.19 -0.07 -12.92
CA ARG A 152 -9.46 -1.49 -12.64
C ARG A 152 -8.42 -2.36 -13.29
N PHE A 153 -7.96 -3.36 -12.56
CA PHE A 153 -6.93 -4.29 -12.98
C PHE A 153 -7.31 -5.71 -12.57
N ASP A 154 -7.21 -6.63 -13.52
CA ASP A 154 -7.42 -8.06 -13.32
C ASP A 154 -6.15 -8.82 -13.69
N PHE A 155 -5.59 -9.59 -12.74
CA PHE A 155 -4.34 -10.30 -12.94
C PHE A 155 -4.20 -11.50 -12.00
N PRO A 156 -3.37 -12.51 -12.35
CA PRO A 156 -3.13 -13.66 -11.49
C PRO A 156 -2.33 -13.26 -10.25
N LYS A 157 -2.62 -13.91 -9.14
CA LYS A 157 -1.83 -13.80 -7.92
C LYS A 157 -0.44 -14.40 -8.14
N ARG A 158 0.61 -13.62 -7.89
CA ARG A 158 2.02 -14.02 -8.07
C ARG A 158 2.80 -14.10 -6.76
N PHE A 159 2.21 -13.64 -5.65
CA PHE A 159 2.90 -13.53 -4.38
C PHE A 159 2.10 -14.15 -3.23
N HIS A 160 2.79 -14.95 -2.38
CA HIS A 160 2.19 -15.61 -1.22
C HIS A 160 2.13 -14.66 -0.03
N VAL A 161 1.06 -13.90 0.06
CA VAL A 161 0.90 -12.83 1.07
C VAL A 161 0.61 -13.38 2.47
N SER A 162 -0.13 -14.48 2.56
CA SER A 162 -0.61 -15.03 3.84
C SER A 162 -0.81 -16.54 3.73
N PRO A 163 -0.47 -17.31 4.78
CA PRO A 163 -0.66 -18.75 4.78
C PRO A 163 -2.13 -19.21 4.75
N PHE A 164 -3.08 -18.28 4.88
CA PHE A 164 -4.52 -18.59 4.80
C PHE A 164 -5.11 -18.36 3.40
N HIS A 165 -4.27 -18.15 2.39
CA HIS A 165 -4.68 -17.95 1.00
C HIS A 165 -3.82 -18.77 0.03
N SER A 166 -4.44 -19.59 -0.79
CA SER A 166 -3.75 -20.33 -1.84
C SER A 166 -3.11 -19.40 -2.89
N MET A 167 -2.22 -19.94 -3.72
CA MET A 167 -1.65 -19.22 -4.86
C MET A 167 -2.57 -19.23 -6.09
N ALA A 168 -3.45 -20.24 -6.20
CA ALA A 168 -4.37 -20.38 -7.33
C ALA A 168 -5.55 -19.41 -7.23
N GLN A 169 -5.25 -18.13 -7.32
CA GLN A 169 -6.21 -17.03 -7.22
C GLN A 169 -5.99 -16.00 -8.32
N ARG A 170 -7.04 -15.28 -8.68
CA ARG A 170 -7.02 -14.08 -9.52
C ARG A 170 -7.39 -12.87 -8.67
N TYR A 171 -6.71 -11.78 -8.90
CA TYR A 171 -7.00 -10.50 -8.29
C TYR A 171 -7.83 -9.62 -9.22
N SER A 172 -8.84 -8.96 -8.66
CA SER A 172 -9.55 -7.83 -9.27
C SER A 172 -9.36 -6.63 -8.35
N TRP A 173 -8.56 -5.67 -8.79
CA TRP A 173 -8.25 -4.49 -8.00
C TRP A 173 -8.86 -3.24 -8.61
N ARG A 174 -9.41 -2.39 -7.76
CA ARG A 174 -10.01 -1.12 -8.17
C ARG A 174 -9.44 0.01 -7.34
N PHE A 175 -8.94 1.05 -8.01
CA PHE A 175 -8.44 2.26 -7.40
C PHE A 175 -9.32 3.43 -7.82
N ARG A 176 -9.82 4.19 -6.87
CA ARG A 176 -10.60 5.41 -7.11
C ARG A 176 -9.90 6.60 -6.49
N PHE A 177 -9.72 7.64 -7.28
CA PHE A 177 -9.02 8.85 -6.89
C PHE A 177 -9.96 10.05 -6.99
N SER A 178 -9.96 10.87 -5.93
CA SER A 178 -10.52 12.21 -5.96
C SER A 178 -9.49 13.22 -5.46
N ARG A 179 -9.86 14.50 -5.39
CA ARG A 179 -8.96 15.53 -4.85
C ARG A 179 -8.60 15.29 -3.39
N THR A 180 -9.47 14.71 -2.61
CA THR A 180 -9.33 14.56 -1.16
C THR A 180 -9.51 13.15 -0.67
N THR A 181 -9.67 12.16 -1.55
CA THR A 181 -9.86 10.76 -1.15
C THR A 181 -9.10 9.81 -2.05
N VAL A 182 -8.64 8.72 -1.46
CA VAL A 182 -8.17 7.53 -2.17
C VAL A 182 -8.95 6.34 -1.63
N ALA A 183 -9.57 5.58 -2.54
CA ALA A 183 -10.25 4.34 -2.20
C ALA A 183 -9.68 3.20 -3.05
N ILE A 184 -9.28 2.12 -2.38
CA ILE A 184 -8.67 0.94 -2.99
C ILE A 184 -9.48 -0.27 -2.56
N HIS A 185 -9.93 -1.07 -3.52
CA HIS A 185 -10.65 -2.31 -3.25
C HIS A 185 -9.98 -3.45 -4.01
N MET A 186 -9.56 -4.44 -3.27
CA MET A 186 -8.85 -5.62 -3.77
C MET A 186 -9.73 -6.85 -3.52
N ILE A 187 -10.06 -7.58 -4.57
CA ILE A 187 -10.88 -8.79 -4.51
C ILE A 187 -10.04 -9.98 -4.95
N ASN A 188 -10.12 -11.07 -4.19
CA ASN A 188 -9.52 -12.35 -4.55
C ASN A 188 -10.62 -13.29 -5.05
N HIS A 189 -10.42 -13.82 -6.25
CA HIS A 189 -11.23 -14.85 -6.86
C HIS A 189 -10.49 -16.17 -6.86
N GLN A 190 -11.23 -17.27 -6.66
CA GLN A 190 -10.72 -18.64 -6.71
C GLN A 190 -11.75 -19.57 -7.33
N GLN A 191 -11.28 -20.57 -8.08
CA GLN A 191 -12.13 -21.68 -8.53
C GLN A 191 -12.46 -22.57 -7.33
N VAL A 192 -13.74 -22.69 -7.02
CA VAL A 192 -14.28 -23.53 -5.96
C VAL A 192 -15.35 -24.41 -6.58
N GLU A 193 -15.12 -25.73 -6.62
CA GLU A 193 -16.04 -26.70 -7.26
C GLU A 193 -16.37 -26.36 -8.73
N GLY A 194 -15.37 -25.88 -9.47
CA GLY A 194 -15.52 -25.51 -10.88
C GLY A 194 -16.18 -24.14 -11.13
N ILE A 195 -16.55 -23.40 -10.09
CA ILE A 195 -17.17 -22.07 -10.20
C ILE A 195 -16.22 -21.01 -9.65
N GLU A 196 -15.99 -19.92 -10.39
CA GLU A 196 -15.22 -18.78 -9.90
C GLU A 196 -16.02 -18.05 -8.81
N ARG A 197 -15.44 -17.97 -7.62
CA ARG A 197 -16.05 -17.29 -6.47
C ARG A 197 -15.14 -16.18 -5.92
N GLN A 198 -15.73 -15.09 -5.50
CA GLN A 198 -15.07 -14.13 -4.64
C GLN A 198 -14.93 -14.76 -3.24
N ILE A 199 -13.69 -15.00 -2.81
CA ILE A 199 -13.40 -15.65 -1.53
C ILE A 199 -12.93 -14.68 -0.45
N PHE A 200 -12.41 -13.53 -0.85
CA PHE A 200 -11.88 -12.51 0.04
C PHE A 200 -11.89 -11.16 -0.63
N ASP A 201 -12.07 -10.11 0.15
CA ASP A 201 -11.81 -8.73 -0.26
C ASP A 201 -11.17 -7.91 0.86
N ALA A 202 -10.36 -6.95 0.45
CA ALA A 202 -9.75 -5.93 1.28
C ALA A 202 -10.07 -4.55 0.71
N ALA A 203 -10.51 -3.64 1.56
CA ALA A 203 -10.82 -2.27 1.16
C ALA A 203 -10.06 -1.29 2.05
N LEU A 204 -9.42 -0.30 1.44
CA LEU A 204 -8.84 0.87 2.08
C LEU A 204 -9.56 2.11 1.56
N ALA A 205 -10.08 2.94 2.45
CA ALA A 205 -10.66 4.22 2.10
C ALA A 205 -10.09 5.29 3.03
N VAL A 206 -9.41 6.29 2.47
CA VAL A 206 -8.78 7.36 3.24
C VAL A 206 -9.15 8.75 2.69
N SER A 207 -9.34 9.67 3.61
CA SER A 207 -9.45 11.11 3.33
C SER A 207 -8.09 11.77 3.51
N LEU A 208 -7.73 12.61 2.56
CA LEU A 208 -6.46 13.30 2.49
C LEU A 208 -6.60 14.74 2.99
N ALA A 209 -5.67 15.20 3.81
CA ALA A 209 -5.55 16.60 4.20
C ALA A 209 -4.09 17.05 4.01
N PRO A 210 -3.84 18.28 3.47
CA PRO A 210 -2.48 18.77 3.22
C PRO A 210 -1.58 18.62 4.44
N MET A 211 -0.35 18.14 4.23
CA MET A 211 0.61 17.87 5.30
C MET A 211 1.28 19.17 5.75
N THR A 212 0.68 19.80 6.77
CA THR A 212 1.32 20.90 7.51
C THR A 212 2.04 20.35 8.74
N PRO A 213 3.04 21.06 9.32
CA PRO A 213 3.72 20.60 10.53
C PRO A 213 2.76 20.30 11.69
N ALA A 214 1.74 21.14 11.89
CA ALA A 214 0.75 20.94 12.94
C ALA A 214 -0.14 19.72 12.69
N ARG A 215 -0.55 19.47 11.42
CA ARG A 215 -1.35 18.28 11.06
C ARG A 215 -0.52 17.00 11.14
N LEU A 216 0.75 17.05 10.73
CA LEU A 216 1.66 15.92 10.84
C LEU A 216 1.87 15.53 12.31
N LEU A 217 2.15 16.51 13.19
CA LEU A 217 2.28 16.27 14.62
C LEU A 217 1.01 15.67 15.21
N ARG A 218 -0.15 16.28 14.93
CA ARG A 218 -1.46 15.76 15.38
C ARG A 218 -1.71 14.33 14.87
N HIS A 219 -1.35 14.06 13.62
CA HIS A 219 -1.48 12.72 13.02
C HIS A 219 -0.61 11.70 13.77
N VAL A 220 0.65 12.00 14.01
CA VAL A 220 1.56 11.11 14.74
C VAL A 220 1.08 10.87 16.18
N LEU A 221 0.58 11.89 16.86
CA LEU A 221 0.02 11.77 18.22
C LEU A 221 -1.30 10.99 18.23
N ALA A 222 -2.13 11.11 17.21
CA ALA A 222 -3.40 10.36 17.09
C ALA A 222 -3.19 8.88 16.71
N TRP A 223 -2.09 8.58 16.00
CA TRP A 223 -1.77 7.24 15.50
C TRP A 223 -0.38 6.77 15.98
N PRO A 224 -0.13 6.74 17.31
CA PRO A 224 1.16 6.31 17.83
C PRO A 224 1.36 4.82 17.54
N PHE A 225 2.59 4.44 17.21
CA PHE A 225 2.97 3.05 16.95
C PHE A 225 2.08 2.32 15.92
N MET A 226 1.63 3.05 14.88
CA MET A 226 0.70 2.49 13.90
C MET A 226 1.23 1.19 13.27
N THR A 227 2.52 1.12 12.97
CA THR A 227 3.18 -0.07 12.43
C THR A 227 3.08 -1.28 13.37
N MET A 228 3.27 -1.07 14.68
CA MET A 228 3.10 -2.12 15.71
C MET A 228 1.63 -2.56 15.82
N ARG A 229 0.70 -1.60 15.81
CA ARG A 229 -0.75 -1.91 15.87
C ARG A 229 -1.19 -2.76 14.69
N VAL A 230 -0.70 -2.46 13.49
CA VAL A 230 -0.96 -3.24 12.28
C VAL A 230 -0.40 -4.65 12.44
N LEU A 231 0.85 -4.79 12.85
CA LEU A 231 1.49 -6.09 13.06
C LEU A 231 0.76 -6.93 14.09
N CYS A 232 0.46 -6.38 15.28
CA CYS A 232 -0.34 -7.07 16.31
C CYS A 232 -1.72 -7.46 15.77
N GLY A 233 -2.38 -6.57 15.03
CA GLY A 233 -3.66 -6.85 14.39
C GLY A 233 -3.60 -8.05 13.46
N ILE A 234 -2.56 -8.15 12.63
CA ILE A 234 -2.35 -9.29 11.72
C ILE A 234 -2.23 -10.61 12.51
N TYR A 235 -1.41 -10.65 13.57
CA TYR A 235 -1.25 -11.87 14.38
C TYR A 235 -2.53 -12.24 15.13
N ILE A 236 -3.27 -11.27 15.66
CA ILE A 236 -4.58 -11.52 16.30
C ILE A 236 -5.56 -12.13 15.30
N GLN A 237 -5.65 -11.58 14.08
CA GLN A 237 -6.53 -12.13 13.04
C GLN A 237 -6.06 -13.49 12.56
N ALA A 238 -4.76 -13.72 12.40
CA ALA A 238 -4.19 -15.02 12.07
C ALA A 238 -4.54 -16.08 13.13
N PHE A 239 -4.43 -15.74 14.43
CA PHE A 239 -4.82 -16.62 15.53
C PHE A 239 -6.32 -16.95 15.48
N ARG A 240 -7.20 -15.94 15.24
CA ARG A 240 -8.65 -16.16 15.08
C ARG A 240 -8.97 -17.08 13.90
N LEU A 241 -8.28 -16.94 12.77
CA LEU A 241 -8.44 -17.82 11.61
C LEU A 241 -8.00 -19.25 11.91
N LYS A 242 -6.89 -19.43 12.65
CA LYS A 242 -6.43 -20.73 13.13
C LYS A 242 -7.46 -21.41 14.04
N LEU A 243 -8.04 -20.68 15.00
CA LEU A 243 -9.12 -21.19 15.86
C LEU A 243 -10.35 -21.59 15.06
N LYS A 244 -10.67 -20.88 13.98
CA LYS A 244 -11.75 -21.21 13.03
C LYS A 244 -11.41 -22.38 12.09
N ARG A 245 -10.23 -22.99 12.22
CA ARG A 245 -9.75 -24.11 11.39
C ARG A 245 -9.72 -23.77 9.89
N VAL A 246 -9.41 -22.51 9.54
CA VAL A 246 -9.20 -22.11 8.13
C VAL A 246 -7.99 -22.87 7.59
N PRO A 247 -8.06 -23.44 6.36
CA PRO A 247 -6.94 -24.17 5.75
C PRO A 247 -5.65 -23.35 5.75
N PHE A 248 -4.54 -24.02 6.05
CA PHE A 248 -3.21 -23.44 6.04
C PHE A 248 -2.45 -23.94 4.83
N PHE A 249 -1.88 -23.03 4.06
CA PHE A 249 -1.09 -23.32 2.86
C PHE A 249 0.39 -23.12 3.15
N ASN A 250 1.21 -24.06 2.72
CA ASN A 250 2.66 -23.96 2.84
C ASN A 250 3.19 -22.76 2.04
N HIS A 251 4.30 -22.21 2.51
CA HIS A 251 4.96 -21.09 1.85
C HIS A 251 5.39 -21.46 0.42
N ALA A 252 5.00 -20.63 -0.53
CA ALA A 252 5.50 -20.69 -1.89
C ALA A 252 6.58 -19.59 -2.05
N PRO A 253 7.85 -19.96 -2.37
CA PRO A 253 8.93 -18.99 -2.49
C PRO A 253 8.64 -17.96 -3.60
N VAL A 254 9.14 -16.75 -3.42
CA VAL A 254 9.03 -15.68 -4.43
C VAL A 254 9.83 -16.09 -5.67
N PRO A 255 9.27 -15.95 -6.89
CA PRO A 255 10.04 -16.17 -8.11
C PRO A 255 11.25 -15.23 -8.16
N VAL A 256 12.45 -15.77 -8.51
CA VAL A 256 13.72 -15.04 -8.50
C VAL A 256 13.74 -13.79 -9.38
N HIS A 257 12.87 -13.67 -10.36
CA HIS A 257 12.74 -12.51 -11.26
C HIS A 257 11.86 -11.36 -10.70
N ALA A 258 11.45 -11.42 -9.44
CA ALA A 258 10.51 -10.47 -8.84
C ALA A 258 11.12 -9.62 -7.71
N GLN A 259 12.44 -9.72 -7.47
CA GLN A 259 13.18 -8.94 -6.48
C GLN A 259 13.74 -7.65 -7.07
#